data_6908f2115193bfd044e6ccd8ee035c60
#
_entry.id   6908f2115193bfd044e6ccd8ee035c60
#
_cell.length_a   1.000
_cell.length_b   1.000
_cell.length_c   1.000
_cell.angle_alpha   90.00
_cell.angle_beta   90.00
_cell.angle_gamma   90.00
#
_symmetry.space_group_name_H-M   'P 1'
#
loop_
_entity.id
_entity.type
_entity.pdbx_description
1 polymer ?
#
loop_
_entity_poly.entity_id
_entity_poly.type
_entity_poly.pdbx_seq_one_letter_code
_entity_poly.pdbx_strand_id
1 'polypeptide(L)'
;MNKVSITKVFKYRCFEPVEGLELFNVALDNRHTLWNKLVEIDRNFREKSSQIITPIQSDYQVLDQEIKNLQDSIKAIKRKTRSTAKEETRNIQDTIKELKVKRKEAYQEFKRLKHEAIEREKPLLDCLNNERKEQIKQLRSKSGLHGFNFDDVIHNIYDVARVKAMKQGTLLCFKRYSKNGKIAVRPYSSSPLYGSDIHRVNTIFYIEPVNQELYNSPIRGVRKKASVTQCHIRVGSADKGKPIFVTLPMVYHRPLPMDGKINAINVKRHYIDHKPIYECLITVTYAIEAPTINPNSCVAVDLGWRMTKDGLRAAYATDTDDKTIECIVTQRQLNEFDTICGLSSTRQKHLNDCIHVIKAWMANKNLPDWLTDAVAYIDKWKSYTHIFDLHSAFLQHKKSGNQEIVSYLEAYIERENHLRTWQSNLQNQVIARRNYEYQNFAAKLANMYDVLVLEKLSITDIVKHQKAMIGSQQSTALDRNRTIVAPYELKTILINAFINRGKQFVEVNASYSTKVCHHCGALEEVHQSSIMHTCTQCHTVWDQDYNACINLLALYNHNNKVGVSCV
;
A
#
# COMPACT_ATOMS: atom_id res chain seq x y z
N MET A 1 -20.68 -23.04 24.34
CA MET A 1 -20.15 -22.84 22.96
C MET A 1 -19.02 -21.82 23.05
N ASN A 2 -17.86 -22.14 22.51
CA ASN A 2 -16.74 -21.20 22.49
C ASN A 2 -17.04 -20.07 21.50
N LYS A 3 -16.91 -18.82 21.96
CA LYS A 3 -17.08 -17.64 21.10
C LYS A 3 -15.72 -17.11 20.70
N VAL A 4 -15.57 -16.78 19.42
CA VAL A 4 -14.37 -16.12 18.86
C VAL A 4 -14.70 -14.67 18.56
N SER A 5 -13.86 -13.76 19.03
CA SER A 5 -13.99 -12.32 18.74
C SER A 5 -13.37 -12.00 17.39
N ILE A 6 -14.15 -11.42 16.49
CA ILE A 6 -13.68 -10.97 15.18
C ILE A 6 -13.86 -9.46 15.03
N THR A 7 -12.93 -8.82 14.32
CA THR A 7 -13.03 -7.39 13.98
C THR A 7 -13.20 -7.24 12.47
N LYS A 8 -14.29 -6.58 12.07
CA LYS A 8 -14.64 -6.41 10.66
C LYS A 8 -14.95 -4.95 10.33
N VAL A 9 -14.57 -4.52 9.13
CA VAL A 9 -14.92 -3.21 8.60
C VAL A 9 -16.17 -3.34 7.73
N PHE A 10 -17.21 -2.62 8.12
CA PHE A 10 -18.45 -2.48 7.36
C PHE A 10 -18.34 -1.22 6.51
N LYS A 11 -18.39 -1.40 5.19
CA LYS A 11 -18.25 -0.31 4.22
C LYS A 11 -19.61 0.02 3.61
N TYR A 12 -19.99 1.29 3.68
CA TYR A 12 -21.23 1.83 3.12
C TYR A 12 -20.92 2.94 2.14
N ARG A 13 -21.63 2.95 1.01
CA ARG A 13 -21.58 4.06 0.08
C ARG A 13 -22.34 5.24 0.67
N CYS A 14 -21.72 6.42 0.62
CA CYS A 14 -22.38 7.68 0.94
C CYS A 14 -22.44 8.57 -0.29
N PHE A 15 -23.28 9.60 -0.20
CA PHE A 15 -23.36 10.68 -1.17
C PHE A 15 -22.77 11.95 -0.56
N GLU A 16 -22.73 13.01 -1.33
CA GLU A 16 -22.27 14.30 -0.87
C GLU A 16 -23.06 14.78 0.35
N PRO A 17 -22.42 15.40 1.34
CA PRO A 17 -23.12 15.94 2.51
C PRO A 17 -24.25 16.88 2.12
N VAL A 18 -25.43 16.65 2.69
CA VAL A 18 -26.59 17.56 2.55
C VAL A 18 -26.52 18.70 3.55
N GLU A 19 -25.80 18.48 4.67
CA GLU A 19 -25.53 19.50 5.67
C GLU A 19 -24.06 19.44 6.09
N GLY A 20 -23.42 20.60 6.27
CA GLY A 20 -22.07 20.73 6.79
C GLY A 20 -20.96 20.40 5.79
N LEU A 21 -21.17 20.50 4.47
CA LEU A 21 -20.14 20.27 3.46
C LEU A 21 -18.91 21.18 3.67
N GLU A 22 -19.10 22.44 4.02
CA GLU A 22 -18.00 23.35 4.31
C GLU A 22 -17.20 22.90 5.54
N LEU A 23 -17.89 22.47 6.60
CA LEU A 23 -17.24 21.94 7.81
C LEU A 23 -16.45 20.67 7.50
N PHE A 24 -16.97 19.81 6.60
CA PHE A 24 -16.24 18.65 6.12
C PHE A 24 -14.94 19.05 5.40
N ASN A 25 -15.03 20.05 4.52
CA ASN A 25 -13.88 20.60 3.80
C ASN A 25 -12.84 21.19 4.76
N VAL A 26 -13.27 22.06 5.66
CA VAL A 26 -12.41 22.69 6.68
C VAL A 26 -11.71 21.62 7.54
N ALA A 27 -12.42 20.57 7.94
CA ALA A 27 -11.81 19.48 8.71
C ALA A 27 -10.73 18.74 7.91
N LEU A 28 -10.91 18.53 6.59
CA LEU A 28 -9.88 17.93 5.74
C LEU A 28 -8.67 18.85 5.56
N ASP A 29 -8.89 20.14 5.37
CA ASP A 29 -7.82 21.14 5.22
C ASP A 29 -6.98 21.24 6.50
N ASN A 30 -7.65 21.30 7.65
CA ASN A 30 -7.00 21.30 8.95
C ASN A 30 -6.19 20.02 9.20
N ARG A 31 -6.67 18.85 8.77
CA ARG A 31 -5.91 17.59 8.86
C ARG A 31 -4.67 17.62 7.98
N HIS A 32 -4.76 18.19 6.79
CA HIS A 32 -3.61 18.35 5.89
C HIS A 32 -2.57 19.31 6.49
N THR A 33 -3.01 20.45 6.99
CA THR A 33 -2.17 21.47 7.64
C THR A 33 -1.48 20.89 8.88
N LEU A 34 -2.22 20.16 9.71
CA LEU A 34 -1.66 19.46 10.88
C LEU A 34 -0.57 18.49 10.49
N TRP A 35 -0.80 17.65 9.44
CA TRP A 35 0.22 16.73 8.96
C TRP A 35 1.52 17.45 8.58
N ASN A 36 1.44 18.53 7.82
CA ASN A 36 2.62 19.26 7.37
C ASN A 36 3.38 19.92 8.54
N LYS A 37 2.66 20.43 9.54
CA LYS A 37 3.29 20.94 10.78
C LYS A 37 3.97 19.83 11.59
N LEU A 38 3.38 18.63 11.64
CA LEU A 38 4.01 17.47 12.29
C LEU A 38 5.28 17.02 11.57
N VAL A 39 5.30 17.07 10.24
CA VAL A 39 6.50 16.80 9.44
C VAL A 39 7.59 17.82 9.74
N GLU A 40 7.25 19.11 9.85
CA GLU A 40 8.19 20.16 10.21
C GLU A 40 8.80 19.93 11.60
N ILE A 41 7.97 19.68 12.60
CA ILE A 41 8.43 19.35 13.97
C ILE A 41 9.33 18.11 13.98
N ASP A 42 8.98 17.03 13.24
CA ASP A 42 9.80 15.81 13.18
C ASP A 42 11.16 16.07 12.49
N ARG A 43 11.18 16.87 11.43
CA ARG A 43 12.41 17.25 10.74
C ARG A 43 13.32 18.08 11.64
N ASN A 44 12.80 19.09 12.30
CA ASN A 44 13.56 19.91 13.26
C ASN A 44 14.13 19.07 14.42
N PHE A 45 13.32 18.15 14.96
CA PHE A 45 13.79 17.20 15.98
C PHE A 45 14.93 16.33 15.46
N ARG A 46 14.81 15.80 14.24
CA ARG A 46 15.85 14.94 13.66
C ARG A 46 17.11 15.69 13.33
N GLU A 47 17.01 16.93 12.84
CA GLU A 47 18.14 17.79 12.57
C GLU A 47 18.92 18.07 13.86
N LYS A 48 18.27 18.55 14.91
CA LYS A 48 18.87 18.77 16.24
C LYS A 48 19.48 17.48 16.82
N SER A 49 18.77 16.37 16.73
CA SER A 49 19.26 15.07 17.21
C SER A 49 20.46 14.58 16.39
N SER A 50 20.51 14.85 15.08
CA SER A 50 21.67 14.49 14.25
C SER A 50 22.87 15.32 14.60
N GLN A 51 22.74 16.62 14.88
CA GLN A 51 23.84 17.50 15.31
C GLN A 51 24.53 17.02 16.61
N ILE A 52 23.75 16.43 17.52
CA ILE A 52 24.26 15.84 18.76
C ILE A 52 25.05 14.55 18.50
N ILE A 53 24.62 13.76 17.50
CA ILE A 53 25.18 12.43 17.20
C ILE A 53 26.27 12.50 16.11
N THR A 54 26.35 13.60 15.32
CA THR A 54 27.17 13.75 14.11
C THR A 54 28.69 13.87 14.31
N PRO A 55 29.31 14.01 15.51
CA PRO A 55 30.77 13.92 15.62
C PRO A 55 31.33 12.54 15.26
N ILE A 56 30.49 11.54 14.98
CA ILE A 56 30.95 10.21 14.59
C ILE A 56 31.19 10.20 13.09
N GLN A 57 32.43 10.50 12.69
CA GLN A 57 32.91 10.30 11.32
C GLN A 57 32.82 8.81 11.00
N SER A 58 32.19 8.45 9.89
CA SER A 58 32.00 7.04 9.54
C SER A 58 32.64 6.70 8.20
N ASP A 59 33.66 5.88 8.26
CA ASP A 59 34.40 5.38 7.08
C ASP A 59 33.48 4.62 6.09
N TYR A 60 32.35 4.08 6.55
CA TYR A 60 31.43 3.36 5.68
C TYR A 60 30.79 4.24 4.61
N GLN A 61 30.61 5.54 4.84
CA GLN A 61 30.07 6.48 3.85
C GLN A 61 31.07 6.76 2.72
N VAL A 62 32.35 6.84 3.07
CA VAL A 62 33.45 6.97 2.10
C VAL A 62 33.50 5.71 1.22
N LEU A 63 33.46 4.54 1.84
CA LEU A 63 33.40 3.26 1.14
C LEU A 63 32.14 3.10 0.27
N ASP A 64 31.00 3.61 0.69
CA ASP A 64 29.76 3.62 -0.14
C ASP A 64 29.93 4.47 -1.40
N GLN A 65 30.56 5.63 -1.29
CA GLN A 65 30.82 6.50 -2.45
C GLN A 65 31.83 5.85 -3.40
N GLU A 66 32.87 5.23 -2.87
CA GLU A 66 33.88 4.52 -3.67
C GLU A 66 33.27 3.34 -4.43
N ILE A 67 32.47 2.51 -3.76
CA ILE A 67 31.72 1.41 -4.40
C ILE A 67 30.81 1.93 -5.51
N LYS A 68 30.14 3.05 -5.30
CA LYS A 68 29.26 3.67 -6.28
C LYS A 68 30.03 4.16 -7.50
N ASN A 69 31.17 4.82 -7.29
CA ASN A 69 32.03 5.29 -8.37
C ASN A 69 32.53 4.12 -9.23
N LEU A 70 32.96 3.01 -8.61
CA LEU A 70 33.37 1.80 -9.32
C LEU A 70 32.23 1.15 -10.10
N GLN A 71 31.01 1.13 -9.56
CA GLN A 71 29.84 0.64 -10.28
C GLN A 71 29.47 1.48 -11.51
N ASP A 72 29.65 2.80 -11.41
CA ASP A 72 29.42 3.71 -12.54
C ASP A 72 30.52 3.56 -13.59
N SER A 73 31.76 3.28 -13.19
CA SER A 73 32.86 2.92 -14.10
C SER A 73 32.57 1.63 -14.88
N ILE A 74 32.05 0.60 -14.25
CA ILE A 74 31.60 -0.63 -14.94
C ILE A 74 30.52 -0.31 -15.98
N LYS A 75 29.56 0.58 -15.68
CA LYS A 75 28.52 0.98 -16.63
C LYS A 75 29.12 1.72 -17.83
N ALA A 76 30.14 2.53 -17.62
CA ALA A 76 30.85 3.26 -18.66
C ALA A 76 31.66 2.31 -19.57
N ILE A 77 32.38 1.35 -18.98
CA ILE A 77 33.17 0.32 -19.72
C ILE A 77 32.24 -0.53 -20.59
N LYS A 78 31.12 -1.02 -20.06
CA LYS A 78 30.14 -1.82 -20.81
C LYS A 78 29.50 -1.09 -22.00
N ARG A 79 29.58 0.23 -22.04
CA ARG A 79 29.10 1.05 -23.17
C ARG A 79 30.14 1.24 -24.28
N LYS A 80 31.42 1.01 -23.99
CA LYS A 80 32.51 1.39 -24.93
C LYS A 80 33.11 0.26 -25.77
N THR A 81 33.22 -1.00 -25.33
CA THR A 81 33.84 -2.09 -26.13
C THR A 81 33.48 -3.50 -25.69
N ARG A 82 33.39 -4.48 -26.62
CA ARG A 82 32.91 -5.85 -26.36
C ARG A 82 33.98 -6.89 -25.97
N SER A 83 35.29 -6.70 -26.24
CA SER A 83 36.29 -7.77 -26.08
C SER A 83 37.28 -7.59 -24.91
N THR A 84 37.81 -6.40 -24.64
CA THR A 84 38.73 -6.11 -23.52
C THR A 84 37.99 -5.82 -22.21
N ALA A 85 36.73 -5.55 -22.28
CA ALA A 85 35.89 -5.16 -21.12
C ALA A 85 35.63 -6.28 -20.10
N LYS A 86 35.93 -7.56 -20.42
CA LYS A 86 35.58 -8.70 -19.55
C LYS A 86 36.52 -8.81 -18.34
N GLU A 87 37.79 -8.66 -18.56
CA GLU A 87 38.83 -8.80 -17.52
C GLU A 87 38.88 -7.56 -16.60
N GLU A 88 38.85 -6.35 -17.18
CA GLU A 88 38.69 -5.11 -16.41
C GLU A 88 37.44 -5.09 -15.55
N THR A 89 36.29 -5.52 -16.11
CA THR A 89 35.05 -5.60 -15.36
C THR A 89 35.12 -6.61 -14.23
N ARG A 90 35.84 -7.72 -14.39
CA ARG A 90 36.03 -8.76 -13.36
C ARG A 90 36.87 -8.23 -12.21
N ASN A 91 38.02 -7.57 -12.51
CA ASN A 91 38.90 -6.99 -11.51
C ASN A 91 38.17 -5.91 -10.68
N ILE A 92 37.41 -5.02 -11.34
CA ILE A 92 36.59 -4.01 -10.63
C ILE A 92 35.49 -4.68 -9.78
N GLN A 93 34.89 -5.77 -10.24
CA GLN A 93 33.90 -6.52 -9.46
C GLN A 93 34.49 -7.18 -8.21
N ASP A 94 35.72 -7.68 -8.29
CA ASP A 94 36.39 -8.27 -7.14
C ASP A 94 36.81 -7.20 -6.12
N THR A 95 37.31 -6.04 -6.58
CA THR A 95 37.53 -4.87 -5.72
C THR A 95 36.23 -4.43 -5.03
N ILE A 96 35.11 -4.39 -5.75
CA ILE A 96 33.79 -4.06 -5.14
C ILE A 96 33.38 -5.10 -4.08
N LYS A 97 33.73 -6.38 -4.23
CA LYS A 97 33.43 -7.40 -3.20
C LYS A 97 34.24 -7.15 -1.93
N GLU A 98 35.54 -6.88 -2.06
CA GLU A 98 36.40 -6.56 -0.92
C GLU A 98 35.94 -5.29 -0.19
N LEU A 99 35.63 -4.23 -0.94
CA LEU A 99 35.10 -2.99 -0.36
C LEU A 99 33.76 -3.19 0.34
N LYS A 100 32.91 -4.09 -0.16
CA LYS A 100 31.65 -4.43 0.53
C LYS A 100 31.86 -5.14 1.86
N VAL A 101 32.89 -5.96 1.99
CA VAL A 101 33.25 -6.59 3.28
C VAL A 101 33.73 -5.52 4.25
N LYS A 102 34.72 -4.71 3.86
CA LYS A 102 35.23 -3.58 4.67
C LYS A 102 34.10 -2.61 5.07
N ARG A 103 33.21 -2.29 4.14
CA ARG A 103 32.02 -1.47 4.42
C ARG A 103 31.12 -2.10 5.48
N LYS A 104 30.93 -3.41 5.43
CA LYS A 104 30.09 -4.12 6.41
C LYS A 104 30.69 -4.03 7.81
N GLU A 105 32.00 -4.19 7.94
CA GLU A 105 32.74 -4.05 9.21
C GLU A 105 32.67 -2.60 9.72
N ALA A 106 33.01 -1.63 8.88
CA ALA A 106 32.91 -0.20 9.21
C ALA A 106 31.48 0.21 9.60
N TYR A 107 30.46 -0.39 8.98
CA TYR A 107 29.06 -0.14 9.34
C TYR A 107 28.66 -0.76 10.68
N GLN A 108 29.23 -1.91 11.07
CA GLN A 108 29.00 -2.48 12.40
C GLN A 108 29.65 -1.62 13.49
N GLU A 109 30.88 -1.17 13.25
CA GLU A 109 31.57 -0.25 14.15
C GLU A 109 30.83 1.08 14.29
N PHE A 110 30.40 1.67 13.18
CA PHE A 110 29.54 2.86 13.21
C PHE A 110 28.27 2.65 14.03
N LYS A 111 27.62 1.48 13.92
CA LYS A 111 26.45 1.17 14.74
C LYS A 111 26.79 1.13 16.23
N ARG A 112 27.92 0.55 16.60
CA ARG A 112 28.40 0.48 17.98
C ARG A 112 28.64 1.88 18.54
N LEU A 113 29.45 2.68 17.85
CA LEU A 113 29.77 4.06 18.23
C LEU A 113 28.52 4.94 18.31
N LYS A 114 27.59 4.76 17.36
CA LYS A 114 26.32 5.48 17.37
C LYS A 114 25.45 5.09 18.56
N HIS A 115 25.44 3.83 18.95
CA HIS A 115 24.71 3.36 20.13
C HIS A 115 25.31 3.97 21.41
N GLU A 116 26.62 3.95 21.54
CA GLU A 116 27.33 4.54 22.68
C GLU A 116 27.09 6.06 22.77
N ALA A 117 27.11 6.76 21.64
CA ALA A 117 26.78 8.19 21.60
C ALA A 117 25.33 8.47 22.00
N ILE A 118 24.37 7.65 21.56
CA ILE A 118 22.95 7.77 21.94
C ILE A 118 22.79 7.57 23.45
N GLU A 119 23.43 6.56 24.02
CA GLU A 119 23.36 6.31 25.48
C GLU A 119 24.01 7.44 26.28
N ARG A 120 25.16 7.94 25.85
CA ARG A 120 25.84 9.07 26.49
C ARG A 120 25.02 10.35 26.47
N GLU A 121 24.40 10.67 25.31
CA GLU A 121 23.63 11.89 25.11
C GLU A 121 22.13 11.71 25.38
N LYS A 122 21.73 10.58 25.96
CA LYS A 122 20.34 10.22 26.22
C LYS A 122 19.53 11.30 26.97
N PRO A 123 20.06 11.95 28.03
CA PRO A 123 19.32 12.99 28.73
C PRO A 123 18.96 14.17 27.82
N LEU A 124 19.88 14.57 26.93
CA LEU A 124 19.67 15.67 25.99
C LEU A 124 18.68 15.27 24.88
N LEU A 125 18.79 14.05 24.37
CA LEU A 125 17.85 13.50 23.39
C LEU A 125 16.43 13.36 23.96
N ASP A 126 16.31 12.98 25.21
CA ASP A 126 15.02 12.90 25.92
C ASP A 126 14.43 14.29 26.14
N CYS A 127 15.24 15.30 26.46
CA CYS A 127 14.81 16.69 26.53
C CYS A 127 14.23 17.15 25.17
N LEU A 128 14.95 16.96 24.07
CA LEU A 128 14.47 17.30 22.72
C LEU A 128 13.19 16.54 22.33
N ASN A 129 13.08 15.28 22.73
CA ASN A 129 11.87 14.50 22.47
C ASN A 129 10.68 15.00 23.29
N ASN A 130 10.89 15.48 24.51
CA ASN A 130 9.86 16.09 25.33
C ASN A 130 9.44 17.46 24.75
N GLU A 131 10.38 18.29 24.29
CA GLU A 131 10.07 19.53 23.55
C GLU A 131 9.18 19.22 22.34
N ARG A 132 9.54 18.21 21.55
CA ARG A 132 8.74 17.77 20.41
C ARG A 132 7.32 17.38 20.83
N LYS A 133 7.16 16.62 21.91
CA LYS A 133 5.86 16.20 22.44
C LYS A 133 5.02 17.40 22.87
N GLU A 134 5.62 18.36 23.55
CA GLU A 134 4.93 19.58 23.97
C GLU A 134 4.51 20.46 22.77
N GLN A 135 5.35 20.58 21.74
CA GLN A 135 4.98 21.25 20.50
C GLN A 135 3.77 20.58 19.83
N ILE A 136 3.74 19.25 19.77
CA ILE A 136 2.60 18.49 19.24
C ILE A 136 1.34 18.73 20.08
N LYS A 137 1.45 18.73 21.40
CA LYS A 137 0.34 18.99 22.32
C LYS A 137 -0.26 20.40 22.12
N GLN A 138 0.59 21.41 21.92
CA GLN A 138 0.15 22.78 21.62
C GLN A 138 -0.62 22.90 20.29
N LEU A 139 -0.36 22.02 19.32
CA LEU A 139 -1.12 22.01 18.08
C LEU A 139 -2.58 21.62 18.27
N ARG A 140 -2.96 20.97 19.40
CA ARG A 140 -4.33 20.50 19.62
C ARG A 140 -5.34 21.65 19.57
N SER A 141 -5.08 22.73 20.29
CA SER A 141 -5.95 23.91 20.30
C SER A 141 -5.86 24.74 19.03
N LYS A 142 -4.68 24.73 18.37
CA LYS A 142 -4.41 25.54 17.16
C LYS A 142 -4.85 24.87 15.86
N SER A 143 -5.12 23.56 15.87
CA SER A 143 -5.41 22.79 14.65
C SER A 143 -6.81 23.02 14.08
N GLY A 144 -7.76 23.57 14.87
CA GLY A 144 -9.16 23.67 14.48
C GLY A 144 -9.86 22.31 14.29
N LEU A 145 -9.23 21.22 14.72
CA LEU A 145 -9.79 19.86 14.63
C LEU A 145 -10.48 19.45 15.92
N HIS A 146 -11.61 18.77 15.79
CA HIS A 146 -12.18 18.05 16.92
C HIS A 146 -11.22 16.96 17.43
N GLY A 147 -11.20 16.70 18.75
CA GLY A 147 -10.24 15.81 19.41
C GLY A 147 -10.03 14.48 18.73
N PHE A 148 -11.10 13.79 18.29
CA PHE A 148 -11.00 12.53 17.57
C PHE A 148 -10.22 12.62 16.25
N ASN A 149 -10.43 13.69 15.48
CA ASN A 149 -9.74 13.89 14.23
C ASN A 149 -8.27 14.24 14.45
N PHE A 150 -7.98 15.01 15.49
CA PHE A 150 -6.62 15.30 15.91
C PHE A 150 -5.88 14.00 16.31
N ASP A 151 -6.47 13.24 17.22
CA ASP A 151 -5.89 12.00 17.75
C ASP A 151 -5.69 10.94 16.64
N ASP A 152 -6.60 10.87 15.64
CA ASP A 152 -6.42 9.98 14.49
C ASP A 152 -5.21 10.38 13.64
N VAL A 153 -4.96 11.69 13.45
CA VAL A 153 -3.77 12.15 12.71
C VAL A 153 -2.50 11.84 13.48
N ILE A 154 -2.48 12.02 14.79
CA ILE A 154 -1.31 11.76 15.62
C ILE A 154 -1.04 10.25 15.67
N HIS A 155 -1.96 9.46 16.21
CA HIS A 155 -1.67 8.06 16.58
C HIS A 155 -1.75 7.09 15.39
N ASN A 156 -2.67 7.31 14.45
CA ASN A 156 -2.87 6.36 13.36
C ASN A 156 -2.11 6.72 12.08
N ILE A 157 -1.67 7.96 11.94
CA ILE A 157 -0.99 8.41 10.72
C ILE A 157 0.45 8.83 11.03
N TYR A 158 0.65 9.81 11.91
CA TYR A 158 1.97 10.38 12.16
C TYR A 158 2.88 9.41 12.92
N ASP A 159 2.46 8.88 14.06
CA ASP A 159 3.31 7.96 14.86
C ASP A 159 3.69 6.72 14.06
N VAL A 160 2.74 6.15 13.30
CA VAL A 160 2.99 4.98 12.44
C VAL A 160 3.98 5.32 11.32
N ALA A 161 3.79 6.45 10.64
CA ALA A 161 4.68 6.89 9.57
C ALA A 161 6.08 7.21 10.10
N ARG A 162 6.16 7.84 11.27
CA ARG A 162 7.41 8.19 11.94
C ARG A 162 8.23 6.96 12.30
N VAL A 163 7.61 5.97 12.94
CA VAL A 163 8.28 4.70 13.29
C VAL A 163 8.80 3.99 12.04
N LYS A 164 7.99 3.95 10.97
CA LYS A 164 8.41 3.37 9.68
C LYS A 164 9.58 4.13 9.06
N ALA A 165 9.51 5.45 9.03
CA ALA A 165 10.58 6.30 8.50
C ALA A 165 11.88 6.18 9.30
N MET A 166 11.79 6.05 10.63
CA MET A 166 12.95 5.79 11.48
C MET A 166 13.62 4.44 11.17
N LYS A 167 12.82 3.36 11.06
CA LYS A 167 13.33 2.02 10.69
C LYS A 167 14.00 1.99 9.32
N GLN A 168 13.53 2.81 8.38
CA GLN A 168 14.03 2.88 7.02
C GLN A 168 15.14 3.92 6.81
N GLY A 169 15.50 4.71 7.83
CA GLY A 169 16.46 5.81 7.72
C GLY A 169 15.98 6.95 6.80
N THR A 170 14.66 7.09 6.58
CA THR A 170 14.08 8.10 5.70
C THR A 170 13.43 9.23 6.50
N LEU A 171 13.22 10.39 5.86
CA LEU A 171 12.50 11.51 6.44
C LEU A 171 11.02 11.43 6.10
N LEU A 172 10.17 11.99 6.97
CA LEU A 172 8.78 12.25 6.63
C LEU A 172 8.68 13.30 5.52
N CYS A 173 7.73 13.08 4.60
CA CYS A 173 7.50 13.99 3.48
C CYS A 173 6.27 14.86 3.73
N PHE A 174 6.37 16.13 3.34
CA PHE A 174 5.22 17.03 3.23
C PHE A 174 4.22 16.47 2.23
N LYS A 175 2.95 16.63 2.53
CA LYS A 175 1.87 16.29 1.60
C LYS A 175 1.46 17.51 0.82
N ARG A 176 1.28 17.38 -0.49
CA ARG A 176 0.58 18.39 -1.28
C ARG A 176 -0.90 18.37 -0.91
N TYR A 177 -1.55 19.52 -0.97
CA TYR A 177 -2.98 19.59 -0.74
C TYR A 177 -3.73 18.67 -1.71
N SER A 178 -4.68 17.97 -1.17
CA SER A 178 -5.56 17.09 -1.95
C SER A 178 -6.96 17.17 -1.33
N LYS A 179 -7.95 17.28 -2.19
CA LYS A 179 -9.35 17.20 -1.75
C LYS A 179 -9.72 15.81 -1.22
N ASN A 180 -8.84 14.80 -1.36
CA ASN A 180 -9.01 13.46 -0.79
C ASN A 180 -8.70 13.48 0.70
N GLY A 181 -9.48 12.74 1.47
CA GLY A 181 -9.23 12.63 2.91
C GLY A 181 -10.32 11.86 3.64
N LYS A 182 -10.21 11.85 4.95
CA LYS A 182 -11.21 11.22 5.83
C LYS A 182 -11.46 12.07 7.08
N ILE A 183 -12.67 12.00 7.61
CA ILE A 183 -13.01 12.38 8.98
C ILE A 183 -13.11 11.09 9.78
N ALA A 184 -12.52 11.07 10.97
CA ALA A 184 -12.50 9.92 11.85
C ALA A 184 -13.08 10.26 13.21
N VAL A 185 -13.94 9.41 13.73
CA VAL A 185 -14.44 9.47 15.11
C VAL A 185 -14.29 8.10 15.77
N ARG A 186 -14.14 8.12 17.10
CA ARG A 186 -14.08 6.91 17.91
C ARG A 186 -15.00 7.08 19.11
N PRO A 187 -15.79 6.05 19.46
CA PRO A 187 -16.52 6.03 20.71
C PRO A 187 -15.57 6.11 21.90
N TYR A 188 -15.97 6.81 22.95
CA TYR A 188 -15.20 6.86 24.20
C TYR A 188 -15.19 5.48 24.87
N SER A 189 -14.09 5.14 25.52
CA SER A 189 -14.00 3.90 26.31
C SER A 189 -15.02 3.88 27.46
N SER A 190 -15.28 5.07 28.04
CA SER A 190 -16.30 5.28 29.09
C SER A 190 -17.74 5.23 28.59
N SER A 191 -17.96 5.38 27.29
CA SER A 191 -19.29 5.33 26.65
C SER A 191 -19.18 4.60 25.32
N PRO A 192 -19.04 3.25 25.35
CA PRO A 192 -18.92 2.44 24.14
C PRO A 192 -20.22 2.52 23.34
N LEU A 193 -20.09 2.46 22.02
CA LEU A 193 -21.21 2.42 21.07
C LEU A 193 -21.31 1.01 20.47
N TYR A 194 -22.51 0.46 20.47
CA TYR A 194 -22.79 -0.86 19.89
C TYR A 194 -23.67 -0.75 18.65
N GLY A 195 -23.72 -1.82 17.86
CA GLY A 195 -24.56 -1.86 16.67
C GLY A 195 -26.05 -1.68 16.98
N SER A 196 -26.53 -2.12 18.15
CA SER A 196 -27.89 -1.88 18.64
C SER A 196 -28.23 -0.40 18.87
N ASP A 197 -27.19 0.41 19.17
CA ASP A 197 -27.39 1.82 19.52
C ASP A 197 -27.19 2.76 18.32
N ILE A 198 -26.81 2.22 17.16
CA ILE A 198 -26.42 3.01 16.01
C ILE A 198 -27.54 3.92 15.47
N HIS A 199 -28.79 3.52 15.70
CA HIS A 199 -29.98 4.27 15.29
C HIS A 199 -30.50 5.24 16.36
N ARG A 200 -29.83 5.32 17.53
CA ARG A 200 -30.13 6.30 18.56
C ARG A 200 -29.26 7.53 18.41
N VAL A 201 -29.86 8.70 18.52
CA VAL A 201 -29.10 9.97 18.50
C VAL A 201 -28.10 9.97 19.64
N ASN A 202 -26.84 10.14 19.31
CA ASN A 202 -25.73 10.23 20.25
C ASN A 202 -24.77 11.36 19.87
N THR A 203 -23.78 11.64 20.69
CA THR A 203 -22.89 12.78 20.52
C THR A 203 -21.72 12.56 19.54
N ILE A 204 -21.60 11.37 18.92
CA ILE A 204 -20.44 10.98 18.12
C ILE A 204 -20.83 10.66 16.67
N PHE A 205 -21.72 9.68 16.52
CA PHE A 205 -22.15 9.18 15.22
C PHE A 205 -23.45 8.41 15.37
N TYR A 206 -24.43 8.65 14.51
CA TYR A 206 -25.64 7.87 14.43
C TYR A 206 -26.16 7.79 13.01
N ILE A 207 -27.01 6.80 12.74
CA ILE A 207 -27.66 6.56 11.46
C ILE A 207 -29.16 6.64 11.71
N GLU A 208 -29.87 7.41 10.91
CA GLU A 208 -31.34 7.45 10.99
C GLU A 208 -31.93 6.05 10.73
N PRO A 209 -33.01 5.70 11.45
CA PRO A 209 -33.68 4.40 11.24
C PRO A 209 -34.15 4.23 9.80
N VAL A 210 -34.02 3.02 9.26
CA VAL A 210 -34.60 2.65 7.98
C VAL A 210 -35.99 2.05 8.22
N ASN A 211 -36.93 2.21 7.25
CA ASN A 211 -38.20 1.54 7.32
C ASN A 211 -38.01 0.01 7.17
N GLN A 212 -38.19 -0.73 8.25
CA GLN A 212 -37.91 -2.17 8.33
C GLN A 212 -38.76 -3.01 7.37
N GLU A 213 -40.01 -2.65 7.15
CA GLU A 213 -40.91 -3.38 6.25
C GLU A 213 -40.43 -3.28 4.80
N LEU A 214 -40.09 -2.07 4.35
CA LEU A 214 -39.58 -1.83 3.00
C LEU A 214 -38.14 -2.36 2.85
N TYR A 215 -37.34 -2.28 3.90
CA TYR A 215 -35.96 -2.80 3.92
C TYR A 215 -35.92 -4.33 3.76
N ASN A 216 -36.88 -5.04 4.34
CA ASN A 216 -37.01 -6.50 4.24
C ASN A 216 -37.87 -6.94 3.03
N SER A 217 -38.30 -6.04 2.16
CA SER A 217 -39.09 -6.34 0.96
C SER A 217 -38.37 -7.37 0.06
N PRO A 218 -39.06 -8.37 -0.48
CA PRO A 218 -38.50 -9.29 -1.46
C PRO A 218 -38.16 -8.61 -2.77
N ILE A 219 -38.80 -7.45 -3.07
CA ILE A 219 -38.59 -6.70 -4.30
C ILE A 219 -37.26 -5.88 -4.20
N ARG A 220 -36.26 -6.24 -5.00
CA ARG A 220 -34.93 -5.60 -4.99
C ARG A 220 -34.97 -4.08 -5.14
N GLY A 221 -35.85 -3.56 -6.00
CA GLY A 221 -35.98 -2.11 -6.24
C GLY A 221 -36.49 -1.36 -5.02
N VAL A 222 -37.48 -1.90 -4.31
CA VAL A 222 -38.06 -1.37 -3.07
C VAL A 222 -37.00 -1.40 -1.97
N ARG A 223 -36.36 -2.55 -1.75
CA ARG A 223 -35.31 -2.72 -0.76
C ARG A 223 -34.13 -1.76 -0.99
N LYS A 224 -33.73 -1.56 -2.25
CA LYS A 224 -32.65 -0.63 -2.59
C LYS A 224 -33.01 0.82 -2.23
N LYS A 225 -34.25 1.26 -2.47
CA LYS A 225 -34.72 2.60 -2.10
C LYS A 225 -34.80 2.76 -0.58
N ALA A 226 -35.38 1.77 0.11
CA ALA A 226 -35.49 1.77 1.56
C ALA A 226 -34.19 1.70 2.32
N SER A 227 -33.08 1.24 1.68
CA SER A 227 -31.75 1.22 2.30
C SER A 227 -31.04 2.59 2.31
N VAL A 228 -31.59 3.61 1.65
CA VAL A 228 -31.04 4.96 1.69
C VAL A 228 -31.54 5.67 2.94
N THR A 229 -30.62 6.08 3.80
CA THR A 229 -30.85 6.81 5.05
C THR A 229 -29.82 7.90 5.22
N GLN A 230 -29.84 8.60 6.35
CA GLN A 230 -28.83 9.62 6.66
C GLN A 230 -27.90 9.13 7.78
N CYS A 231 -26.63 9.45 7.67
CA CYS A 231 -25.67 9.28 8.75
C CYS A 231 -25.10 10.63 9.17
N HIS A 232 -24.93 10.80 10.48
CA HIS A 232 -24.47 12.01 11.13
C HIS A 232 -23.14 11.73 11.80
N ILE A 233 -22.07 12.43 11.39
CA ILE A 233 -20.74 12.30 11.97
C ILE A 233 -20.29 13.61 12.61
N ARG A 234 -19.85 13.53 13.87
CA ARG A 234 -19.37 14.71 14.59
C ARG A 234 -18.06 15.22 14.01
N VAL A 235 -18.01 16.52 13.72
CA VAL A 235 -16.82 17.22 13.21
C VAL A 235 -16.33 18.31 14.15
N GLY A 236 -17.16 18.74 15.09
CA GLY A 236 -16.84 19.86 15.99
C GLY A 236 -17.70 19.88 17.25
N SER A 237 -17.54 20.97 17.98
CA SER A 237 -18.37 21.34 19.13
C SER A 237 -18.70 22.82 19.05
N ALA A 238 -19.97 23.16 19.24
CA ALA A 238 -20.42 24.51 19.48
C ALA A 238 -20.29 24.89 20.96
N ASP A 239 -20.76 26.07 21.32
CA ASP A 239 -20.81 26.54 22.69
C ASP A 239 -21.46 25.53 23.63
N LYS A 240 -20.95 25.43 24.85
CA LYS A 240 -21.35 24.45 25.88
C LYS A 240 -21.17 22.98 25.45
N GLY A 241 -20.27 22.71 24.47
CA GLY A 241 -19.92 21.34 24.05
C GLY A 241 -20.95 20.64 23.17
N LYS A 242 -21.98 21.35 22.68
CA LYS A 242 -22.99 20.77 21.75
C LYS A 242 -22.29 20.22 20.51
N PRO A 243 -22.59 18.97 20.09
CA PRO A 243 -21.96 18.37 18.91
C PRO A 243 -22.37 19.08 17.63
N ILE A 244 -21.42 19.32 16.74
CA ILE A 244 -21.63 19.80 15.37
C ILE A 244 -21.46 18.59 14.45
N PHE A 245 -22.46 18.30 13.64
CA PHE A 245 -22.49 17.15 12.74
C PHE A 245 -22.35 17.56 11.27
N VAL A 246 -21.84 16.65 10.49
CA VAL A 246 -21.98 16.60 9.03
C VAL A 246 -22.96 15.47 8.71
N THR A 247 -23.96 15.77 7.90
CA THR A 247 -25.03 14.83 7.52
C THR A 247 -24.81 14.36 6.09
N LEU A 248 -24.72 13.05 5.89
CA LEU A 248 -24.54 12.45 4.57
C LEU A 248 -25.64 11.41 4.29
N PRO A 249 -26.28 11.45 3.10
CA PRO A 249 -27.07 10.32 2.65
C PRO A 249 -26.17 9.07 2.50
N MET A 250 -26.63 7.94 3.03
CA MET A 250 -25.88 6.68 3.08
C MET A 250 -26.74 5.51 2.63
N VAL A 251 -26.15 4.56 1.90
CA VAL A 251 -26.81 3.30 1.53
C VAL A 251 -26.51 2.26 2.61
N TYR A 252 -27.42 2.13 3.58
CA TYR A 252 -27.32 1.16 4.68
C TYR A 252 -27.84 -0.21 4.23
N HIS A 253 -27.12 -0.86 3.33
CA HIS A 253 -27.53 -2.10 2.64
C HIS A 253 -27.44 -3.37 3.49
N ARG A 254 -26.84 -3.31 4.66
CA ARG A 254 -26.72 -4.41 5.63
C ARG A 254 -26.65 -3.86 7.05
N PRO A 255 -27.32 -4.49 8.03
CA PRO A 255 -27.24 -4.06 9.41
C PRO A 255 -25.87 -4.36 10.03
N LEU A 256 -25.52 -3.63 11.07
CA LEU A 256 -24.41 -3.97 11.95
C LEU A 256 -24.81 -5.08 12.92
N PRO A 257 -23.88 -5.94 13.38
CA PRO A 257 -24.13 -6.86 14.49
C PRO A 257 -24.61 -6.09 15.72
N MET A 258 -25.74 -6.50 16.30
CA MET A 258 -26.39 -5.76 17.40
C MET A 258 -25.50 -5.65 18.64
N ASP A 259 -24.80 -6.74 18.99
CA ASP A 259 -23.84 -6.83 20.10
C ASP A 259 -22.42 -6.35 19.71
N GLY A 260 -22.24 -5.92 18.47
CA GLY A 260 -20.95 -5.52 17.92
C GLY A 260 -20.50 -4.16 18.49
N LYS A 261 -19.37 -4.15 19.18
CA LYS A 261 -18.72 -2.93 19.67
C LYS A 261 -18.11 -2.16 18.51
N ILE A 262 -18.50 -0.91 18.34
CA ILE A 262 -17.95 0.00 17.32
C ILE A 262 -16.66 0.58 17.84
N ASN A 263 -15.55 0.33 17.12
CA ASN A 263 -14.21 0.80 17.50
C ASN A 263 -13.84 2.11 16.81
N ALA A 264 -14.25 2.28 15.56
CA ALA A 264 -13.95 3.48 14.79
C ALA A 264 -14.97 3.67 13.67
N ILE A 265 -15.28 4.92 13.36
CA ILE A 265 -16.07 5.33 12.21
C ILE A 265 -15.23 6.32 11.39
N ASN A 266 -15.10 6.07 10.09
CA ASN A 266 -14.38 6.92 9.17
C ASN A 266 -15.28 7.27 8.00
N VAL A 267 -15.52 8.55 7.74
CA VAL A 267 -16.13 9.02 6.50
C VAL A 267 -15.01 9.50 5.59
N LYS A 268 -14.82 8.80 4.47
CA LYS A 268 -13.75 9.04 3.51
C LYS A 268 -14.31 9.67 2.25
N ARG A 269 -13.64 10.70 1.75
CA ARG A 269 -13.85 11.26 0.42
C ARG A 269 -12.65 10.97 -0.47
N HIS A 270 -12.91 10.51 -1.70
CA HIS A 270 -11.93 10.44 -2.77
C HIS A 270 -12.60 10.84 -4.09
N TYR A 271 -11.79 11.24 -5.06
CA TYR A 271 -12.28 11.68 -6.36
C TYR A 271 -12.01 10.62 -7.41
N ILE A 272 -13.01 10.35 -8.24
CA ILE A 272 -12.91 9.60 -9.48
C ILE A 272 -13.47 10.50 -10.57
N ASP A 273 -12.65 10.80 -11.57
CA ASP A 273 -13.04 11.65 -12.70
C ASP A 273 -13.72 12.99 -12.25
N HIS A 274 -13.03 13.70 -11.36
CA HIS A 274 -13.51 14.95 -10.75
C HIS A 274 -14.79 14.84 -9.89
N LYS A 275 -15.41 13.66 -9.81
CA LYS A 275 -16.59 13.42 -8.98
C LYS A 275 -16.19 12.95 -7.59
N PRO A 276 -16.67 13.60 -6.54
CA PRO A 276 -16.42 13.16 -5.18
C PRO A 276 -17.20 11.86 -4.91
N ILE A 277 -16.53 10.89 -4.31
CA ILE A 277 -17.13 9.66 -3.82
C ILE A 277 -16.91 9.62 -2.32
N TYR A 278 -17.98 9.39 -1.60
CA TYR A 278 -18.00 9.29 -0.15
C TYR A 278 -18.26 7.85 0.29
N GLU A 279 -17.54 7.42 1.31
CA GLU A 279 -17.65 6.09 1.91
C GLU A 279 -17.63 6.20 3.42
N CYS A 280 -18.58 5.53 4.10
CA CYS A 280 -18.54 5.36 5.54
C CYS A 280 -18.00 3.97 5.87
N LEU A 281 -16.95 3.92 6.67
CA LEU A 281 -16.25 2.72 7.10
C LEU A 281 -16.43 2.59 8.61
N ILE A 282 -17.19 1.59 9.05
CA ILE A 282 -17.46 1.32 10.47
C ILE A 282 -16.70 0.05 10.86
N THR A 283 -15.75 0.18 11.77
CA THR A 283 -14.99 -0.95 12.31
C THR A 283 -15.70 -1.47 13.55
N VAL A 284 -16.11 -2.73 13.49
CA VAL A 284 -16.90 -3.37 14.55
C VAL A 284 -16.23 -4.65 15.01
N THR A 285 -16.12 -4.83 16.32
CA THR A 285 -15.67 -6.09 16.95
C THR A 285 -16.89 -6.76 17.59
N TYR A 286 -17.13 -8.00 17.21
CA TYR A 286 -18.23 -8.80 17.73
C TYR A 286 -17.83 -10.27 17.86
N ALA A 287 -18.56 -11.00 18.68
CA ALA A 287 -18.34 -12.42 18.88
C ALA A 287 -19.16 -13.23 17.87
N ILE A 288 -18.56 -14.24 17.31
CA ILE A 288 -19.25 -15.29 16.54
C ILE A 288 -19.13 -16.62 17.28
N GLU A 289 -20.07 -17.52 17.08
CA GLU A 289 -19.92 -18.89 17.51
C GLU A 289 -18.75 -19.51 16.79
N ALA A 290 -17.79 -20.05 17.54
CA ALA A 290 -16.67 -20.75 16.93
C ALA A 290 -17.20 -22.01 16.25
N PRO A 291 -17.00 -22.19 14.96
CA PRO A 291 -17.35 -23.45 14.32
C PRO A 291 -16.49 -24.57 14.90
N THR A 292 -17.02 -25.79 14.92
CA THR A 292 -16.19 -26.96 15.21
C THR A 292 -15.21 -27.13 14.06
N ILE A 293 -13.93 -27.00 14.35
CA ILE A 293 -12.87 -27.13 13.33
C ILE A 293 -12.56 -28.61 13.13
N ASN A 294 -12.71 -29.07 11.91
CA ASN A 294 -12.22 -30.37 11.49
C ASN A 294 -10.80 -30.19 10.89
N PRO A 295 -9.73 -30.61 11.58
CA PRO A 295 -8.36 -30.44 11.10
C PRO A 295 -8.09 -31.19 9.79
N ASN A 296 -8.89 -32.22 9.45
CA ASN A 296 -8.79 -32.94 8.18
C ASN A 296 -9.49 -32.22 7.02
N SER A 297 -10.38 -31.26 7.31
CA SER A 297 -11.01 -30.39 6.30
C SER A 297 -10.07 -29.23 5.98
N CYS A 298 -8.97 -29.52 5.31
CA CYS A 298 -7.91 -28.55 5.03
C CYS A 298 -7.69 -28.39 3.51
N VAL A 299 -7.25 -27.19 3.14
CA VAL A 299 -6.85 -26.82 1.78
C VAL A 299 -5.52 -26.12 1.80
N ALA A 300 -4.56 -26.57 1.00
CA ALA A 300 -3.31 -25.86 0.77
C ALA A 300 -3.46 -24.92 -0.41
N VAL A 301 -2.82 -23.76 -0.31
CA VAL A 301 -2.80 -22.77 -1.40
C VAL A 301 -1.37 -22.33 -1.66
N ASP A 302 -0.91 -22.59 -2.88
CA ASP A 302 0.33 -22.04 -3.43
C ASP A 302 0.04 -20.70 -4.13
N LEU A 303 0.85 -19.66 -3.82
CA LEU A 303 0.71 -18.33 -4.39
C LEU A 303 1.76 -18.14 -5.50
N GLY A 304 1.29 -18.00 -6.73
CA GLY A 304 2.14 -17.87 -7.90
C GLY A 304 1.88 -16.58 -8.70
N TRP A 305 2.62 -16.41 -9.79
CA TRP A 305 2.41 -15.37 -10.81
C TRP A 305 2.90 -15.87 -12.18
N ARG A 306 2.44 -17.06 -12.56
CA ARG A 306 2.84 -17.73 -13.79
C ARG A 306 1.79 -17.60 -14.88
N MET A 307 2.26 -17.44 -16.10
CA MET A 307 1.38 -17.46 -17.26
C MET A 307 0.93 -18.90 -17.55
N THR A 308 -0.36 -19.07 -17.73
CA THR A 308 -1.01 -20.28 -18.22
C THR A 308 -1.75 -19.98 -19.51
N LYS A 309 -2.36 -20.96 -20.16
CA LYS A 309 -3.21 -20.78 -21.34
C LYS A 309 -4.45 -19.89 -21.06
N ASP A 310 -4.93 -19.87 -19.81
CA ASP A 310 -6.17 -19.18 -19.41
C ASP A 310 -5.89 -17.77 -18.83
N GLY A 311 -4.62 -17.42 -18.61
CA GLY A 311 -4.19 -16.16 -18.05
C GLY A 311 -3.07 -16.28 -17.05
N LEU A 312 -2.95 -15.34 -16.12
CA LEU A 312 -1.93 -15.31 -15.10
C LEU A 312 -2.46 -15.98 -13.82
N ARG A 313 -1.94 -17.16 -13.51
CA ARG A 313 -2.31 -17.92 -12.29
C ARG A 313 -1.78 -17.17 -11.06
N ALA A 314 -2.69 -16.74 -10.21
CA ALA A 314 -2.39 -16.01 -8.97
C ALA A 314 -2.33 -16.95 -7.75
N ALA A 315 -3.08 -18.04 -7.78
CA ALA A 315 -3.04 -19.09 -6.77
C ALA A 315 -3.54 -20.42 -7.33
N TYR A 316 -3.03 -21.49 -6.76
CA TYR A 316 -3.50 -22.87 -6.94
C TYR A 316 -3.87 -23.43 -5.58
N ALA A 317 -5.03 -24.05 -5.47
CA ALA A 317 -5.52 -24.64 -4.23
C ALA A 317 -5.80 -26.12 -4.43
N THR A 318 -5.39 -26.97 -3.48
CA THR A 318 -5.65 -28.41 -3.49
C THR A 318 -5.99 -28.89 -2.08
N ASP A 319 -6.96 -29.79 -1.96
CA ASP A 319 -7.27 -30.50 -0.71
C ASP A 319 -6.65 -31.92 -0.67
N THR A 320 -6.99 -32.67 0.37
CA THR A 320 -6.51 -34.07 0.55
C THR A 320 -7.17 -35.05 -0.40
N ASP A 321 -8.25 -34.68 -1.07
CA ASP A 321 -8.98 -35.52 -2.02
C ASP A 321 -8.66 -35.12 -3.48
N ASP A 322 -7.54 -34.43 -3.69
CA ASP A 322 -7.06 -33.95 -4.99
C ASP A 322 -8.02 -32.98 -5.72
N LYS A 323 -8.96 -32.38 -4.99
CA LYS A 323 -9.84 -31.39 -5.57
C LYS A 323 -9.10 -30.06 -5.72
N THR A 324 -9.00 -29.61 -6.95
CA THR A 324 -8.22 -28.43 -7.31
C THR A 324 -9.09 -27.22 -7.66
N ILE A 325 -8.64 -26.03 -7.30
CA ILE A 325 -9.28 -24.76 -7.64
C ILE A 325 -8.19 -23.73 -7.93
N GLU A 326 -8.28 -23.09 -9.10
CA GLU A 326 -7.34 -22.05 -9.51
C GLU A 326 -7.92 -20.64 -9.34
N CYS A 327 -7.04 -19.68 -9.04
CA CYS A 327 -7.34 -18.26 -9.10
C CYS A 327 -6.53 -17.63 -10.24
N ILE A 328 -7.21 -17.15 -11.27
CA ILE A 328 -6.58 -16.66 -12.50
C ILE A 328 -6.95 -15.19 -12.72
N VAL A 329 -5.93 -14.36 -12.96
CA VAL A 329 -6.09 -13.04 -13.56
C VAL A 329 -6.25 -13.24 -15.07
N THR A 330 -7.44 -12.96 -15.58
CA THR A 330 -7.82 -13.27 -16.97
C THR A 330 -7.04 -12.46 -18.00
N GLN A 331 -6.95 -12.97 -19.25
CA GLN A 331 -6.31 -12.26 -20.35
C GLN A 331 -6.91 -10.86 -20.59
N ARG A 332 -8.22 -10.70 -20.39
CA ARG A 332 -8.87 -9.39 -20.46
C ARG A 332 -8.29 -8.40 -19.44
N GLN A 333 -8.10 -8.83 -18.19
CA GLN A 333 -7.52 -8.00 -17.14
C GLN A 333 -6.04 -7.68 -17.44
N LEU A 334 -5.29 -8.63 -18.00
CA LEU A 334 -3.90 -8.41 -18.43
C LEU A 334 -3.82 -7.33 -19.52
N ASN A 335 -4.69 -7.37 -20.52
CA ASN A 335 -4.76 -6.36 -21.57
C ASN A 335 -5.09 -4.96 -21.00
N GLU A 336 -5.93 -4.89 -19.98
CA GLU A 336 -6.20 -3.63 -19.28
C GLU A 336 -4.98 -3.11 -18.50
N PHE A 337 -4.19 -3.99 -17.89
CA PHE A 337 -2.89 -3.59 -17.28
C PHE A 337 -1.90 -3.10 -18.35
N ASP A 338 -1.88 -3.71 -19.54
CA ASP A 338 -1.05 -3.24 -20.66
C ASP A 338 -1.48 -1.85 -21.14
N THR A 339 -2.77 -1.60 -21.20
CA THR A 339 -3.31 -0.26 -21.52
C THR A 339 -2.85 0.77 -20.49
N ILE A 340 -2.84 0.43 -19.19
CA ILE A 340 -2.33 1.32 -18.12
C ILE A 340 -0.84 1.63 -18.33
N CYS A 341 -0.04 0.63 -18.69
CA CYS A 341 1.38 0.81 -19.02
C CYS A 341 1.57 1.68 -20.26
N GLY A 342 0.77 1.45 -21.31
CA GLY A 342 0.75 2.25 -22.52
C GLY A 342 0.43 3.72 -22.26
N LEU A 343 -0.57 3.99 -21.42
CA LEU A 343 -0.89 5.36 -20.99
C LEU A 343 0.26 6.02 -20.22
N SER A 344 0.97 5.27 -19.37
CA SER A 344 2.15 5.78 -18.67
C SER A 344 3.26 6.17 -19.64
N SER A 345 3.52 5.34 -20.66
CA SER A 345 4.52 5.61 -21.72
C SER A 345 4.13 6.82 -22.56
N THR A 346 2.85 6.93 -22.93
CA THR A 346 2.31 8.08 -23.67
C THR A 346 2.49 9.38 -22.90
N ARG A 347 2.20 9.37 -21.59
CA ARG A 347 2.38 10.53 -20.73
C ARG A 347 3.86 10.92 -20.61
N GLN A 348 4.76 9.94 -20.49
CA GLN A 348 6.20 10.20 -20.44
C GLN A 348 6.71 10.81 -21.75
N LYS A 349 6.25 10.27 -22.90
CA LYS A 349 6.57 10.85 -24.22
C LYS A 349 6.07 12.29 -24.30
N HIS A 350 4.83 12.54 -23.94
CA HIS A 350 4.23 13.87 -23.94
C HIS A 350 5.00 14.88 -23.08
N LEU A 351 5.50 14.44 -21.90
CA LEU A 351 6.37 15.26 -21.06
C LEU A 351 7.69 15.60 -21.77
N ASN A 352 8.33 14.60 -22.37
CA ASN A 352 9.60 14.82 -23.09
C ASN A 352 9.41 15.78 -24.28
N ASP A 353 8.34 15.61 -25.06
CA ASP A 353 8.01 16.50 -26.19
C ASP A 353 7.78 17.95 -25.68
N CYS A 354 7.06 18.11 -24.56
CA CYS A 354 6.86 19.44 -23.94
C CYS A 354 8.18 20.07 -23.50
N ILE A 355 9.09 19.30 -22.89
CA ILE A 355 10.44 19.77 -22.51
C ILE A 355 11.22 20.24 -23.75
N HIS A 356 11.14 19.49 -24.87
CA HIS A 356 11.78 19.88 -26.12
C HIS A 356 11.24 21.22 -26.67
N VAL A 357 9.92 21.40 -26.65
CA VAL A 357 9.30 22.66 -27.11
C VAL A 357 9.71 23.84 -26.22
N ILE A 358 9.73 23.66 -24.88
CA ILE A 358 10.18 24.71 -23.96
C ILE A 358 11.64 25.09 -24.25
N LYS A 359 12.54 24.14 -24.46
CA LYS A 359 13.93 24.38 -24.79
C LYS A 359 14.09 25.12 -26.12
N ALA A 360 13.37 24.71 -27.15
CA ALA A 360 13.37 25.38 -28.46
C ALA A 360 12.85 26.82 -28.34
N TRP A 361 11.78 27.03 -27.57
CA TRP A 361 11.24 28.37 -27.33
C TRP A 361 12.21 29.28 -26.58
N MET A 362 13.02 28.74 -25.64
CA MET A 362 14.03 29.48 -24.90
C MET A 362 15.28 29.80 -25.73
N ALA A 363 15.55 29.02 -26.77
CA ALA A 363 16.74 29.18 -27.58
C ALA A 363 16.82 30.60 -28.16
N ASN A 364 17.97 31.23 -28.02
CA ASN A 364 18.24 32.59 -28.52
C ASN A 364 17.39 33.71 -27.90
N LYS A 365 16.80 33.49 -26.72
CA LYS A 365 16.07 34.54 -25.97
C LYS A 365 16.84 34.95 -24.70
N ASN A 366 16.87 36.23 -24.41
CA ASN A 366 17.30 36.72 -23.11
C ASN A 366 16.20 36.42 -22.08
N LEU A 367 16.45 35.43 -21.24
CA LEU A 367 15.47 35.02 -20.23
C LEU A 367 15.57 35.94 -18.99
N PRO A 368 14.46 36.32 -18.41
CA PRO A 368 14.46 37.02 -17.11
C PRO A 368 14.93 36.07 -16.00
N ASP A 369 15.50 36.63 -14.92
CA ASP A 369 16.11 35.83 -13.83
C ASP A 369 15.15 34.79 -13.25
N TRP A 370 13.89 35.17 -12.99
CA TRP A 370 12.88 34.24 -12.47
C TRP A 370 12.64 33.02 -13.37
N LEU A 371 12.76 33.18 -14.69
CA LEU A 371 12.55 32.09 -15.64
C LEU A 371 13.81 31.23 -15.73
N THR A 372 14.99 31.85 -15.70
CA THR A 372 16.27 31.15 -15.64
C THR A 372 16.32 30.22 -14.44
N ASP A 373 15.91 30.70 -13.27
CA ASP A 373 15.82 29.88 -12.04
C ASP A 373 14.77 28.77 -12.17
N ALA A 374 13.60 29.05 -12.71
CA ALA A 374 12.53 28.08 -12.88
C ALA A 374 12.93 26.90 -13.78
N VAL A 375 13.78 27.14 -14.79
CA VAL A 375 14.20 26.12 -15.78
C VAL A 375 15.62 25.60 -15.57
N ALA A 376 16.32 25.99 -14.52
CA ALA A 376 17.74 25.68 -14.25
C ALA A 376 18.08 24.17 -14.36
N TYR A 377 17.13 23.30 -14.08
CA TYR A 377 17.31 21.84 -14.12
C TYR A 377 16.37 21.14 -15.11
N ILE A 378 15.96 21.82 -16.19
CA ILE A 378 15.00 21.28 -17.16
C ILE A 378 15.42 19.92 -17.74
N ASP A 379 16.71 19.66 -17.91
CA ASP A 379 17.25 18.38 -18.37
C ASP A 379 17.01 17.21 -17.41
N LYS A 380 16.74 17.53 -16.14
CA LYS A 380 16.51 16.54 -15.09
C LYS A 380 15.02 16.36 -14.77
N TRP A 381 14.14 17.06 -15.49
CA TRP A 381 12.70 16.96 -15.24
C TRP A 381 12.17 15.58 -15.62
N LYS A 382 11.58 14.90 -14.65
CA LYS A 382 10.94 13.57 -14.80
C LYS A 382 9.48 13.57 -14.36
N SER A 383 8.96 14.73 -13.99
CA SER A 383 7.60 14.88 -13.48
C SER A 383 6.89 16.02 -14.19
N TYR A 384 5.65 15.78 -14.56
CA TYR A 384 4.74 16.80 -15.09
C TYR A 384 4.55 18.00 -14.15
N THR A 385 4.82 17.84 -12.86
CA THR A 385 4.69 18.92 -11.87
C THR A 385 5.57 20.11 -12.16
N HIS A 386 6.73 19.91 -12.76
CA HIS A 386 7.60 20.99 -13.17
C HIS A 386 6.97 21.88 -14.25
N ILE A 387 6.15 21.28 -15.14
CA ILE A 387 5.41 22.03 -16.16
C ILE A 387 4.31 22.88 -15.49
N PHE A 388 3.61 22.32 -14.50
CA PHE A 388 2.60 23.07 -13.73
C PHE A 388 3.22 24.23 -12.93
N ASP A 389 4.38 23.97 -12.31
CA ASP A 389 5.11 24.98 -11.55
C ASP A 389 5.60 26.10 -12.49
N LEU A 390 6.13 25.75 -13.68
CA LEU A 390 6.52 26.71 -14.70
C LEU A 390 5.34 27.54 -15.21
N HIS A 391 4.21 26.90 -15.54
CA HIS A 391 2.99 27.62 -15.96
C HIS A 391 2.51 28.60 -14.88
N SER A 392 2.52 28.17 -13.62
CA SER A 392 2.15 29.05 -12.49
C SER A 392 3.09 30.24 -12.36
N ALA A 393 4.40 30.05 -12.60
CA ALA A 393 5.37 31.15 -12.62
C ALA A 393 5.09 32.16 -13.74
N PHE A 394 4.73 31.70 -14.95
CA PHE A 394 4.32 32.59 -16.04
C PHE A 394 3.07 33.43 -15.68
N LEU A 395 2.08 32.82 -15.01
CA LEU A 395 0.88 33.53 -14.58
C LEU A 395 1.17 34.59 -13.52
N GLN A 396 2.14 34.34 -12.62
CA GLN A 396 2.56 35.32 -11.60
C GLN A 396 3.30 36.51 -12.19
N HIS A 397 4.11 36.28 -13.21
CA HIS A 397 4.96 37.30 -13.83
C HIS A 397 4.36 37.88 -15.13
N LYS A 398 3.08 38.18 -15.16
CA LYS A 398 2.30 38.71 -16.30
C LYS A 398 3.07 39.75 -17.15
N LYS A 399 3.94 39.32 -18.05
CA LYS A 399 4.56 40.20 -19.07
C LYS A 399 4.03 39.80 -20.46
N SER A 400 3.61 40.81 -21.25
CA SER A 400 3.24 40.67 -22.65
C SER A 400 4.41 40.07 -23.46
N GLY A 401 4.13 39.11 -24.34
CA GLY A 401 5.11 38.46 -25.22
C GLY A 401 5.33 36.97 -25.01
N ASN A 402 4.73 36.38 -23.96
CA ASN A 402 4.87 34.95 -23.66
C ASN A 402 3.58 34.14 -23.93
N GLN A 403 2.60 34.76 -24.62
CA GLN A 403 1.26 34.16 -24.81
C GLN A 403 1.32 32.80 -25.53
N GLU A 404 2.18 32.67 -26.51
CA GLU A 404 2.33 31.43 -27.28
C GLU A 404 2.75 30.25 -26.38
N ILE A 405 3.81 30.42 -25.59
CA ILE A 405 4.29 29.36 -24.70
C ILE A 405 3.29 29.07 -23.57
N VAL A 406 2.63 30.10 -23.04
CA VAL A 406 1.60 29.93 -22.01
C VAL A 406 0.45 29.10 -22.54
N SER A 407 -0.09 29.43 -23.72
CA SER A 407 -1.17 28.64 -24.35
C SER A 407 -0.75 27.20 -24.65
N TYR A 408 0.50 26.99 -25.04
CA TYR A 408 1.05 25.64 -25.21
C TYR A 408 1.10 24.86 -23.91
N LEU A 409 1.56 25.48 -22.81
CA LEU A 409 1.60 24.88 -21.49
C LEU A 409 0.19 24.56 -20.97
N GLU A 410 -0.79 25.42 -21.22
CA GLU A 410 -2.20 25.19 -20.89
C GLU A 410 -2.75 23.96 -21.61
N ALA A 411 -2.53 23.84 -22.93
CA ALA A 411 -2.93 22.68 -23.71
C ALA A 411 -2.25 21.40 -23.24
N TYR A 412 -0.95 21.47 -22.88
CA TYR A 412 -0.23 20.35 -22.26
C TYR A 412 -0.89 19.91 -20.94
N ILE A 413 -1.18 20.87 -20.06
CA ILE A 413 -1.77 20.63 -18.74
C ILE A 413 -3.14 19.97 -18.87
N GLU A 414 -3.98 20.45 -19.77
CA GLU A 414 -5.29 19.87 -20.03
C GLU A 414 -5.18 18.39 -20.49
N ARG A 415 -4.33 18.13 -21.48
CA ARG A 415 -4.09 16.78 -21.98
C ARG A 415 -3.50 15.86 -20.92
N GLU A 416 -2.52 16.32 -20.14
CA GLU A 416 -1.91 15.54 -19.05
C GLU A 416 -2.94 15.21 -17.96
N ASN A 417 -3.79 16.15 -17.60
CA ASN A 417 -4.87 15.92 -16.63
C ASN A 417 -5.86 14.86 -17.13
N HIS A 418 -6.23 14.89 -18.41
CA HIS A 418 -7.10 13.88 -19.04
C HIS A 418 -6.45 12.50 -19.00
N LEU A 419 -5.23 12.36 -19.51
CA LEU A 419 -4.50 11.08 -19.55
C LEU A 419 -4.27 10.50 -18.15
N ARG A 420 -3.91 11.33 -17.19
CA ARG A 420 -3.71 10.93 -15.80
C ARG A 420 -5.00 10.45 -15.15
N THR A 421 -6.10 11.15 -15.39
CA THR A 421 -7.42 10.78 -14.88
C THR A 421 -7.86 9.44 -15.48
N TRP A 422 -7.73 9.28 -16.79
CA TRP A 422 -8.04 8.02 -17.46
C TRP A 422 -7.21 6.85 -16.92
N GLN A 423 -5.89 7.01 -16.85
CA GLN A 423 -4.99 5.98 -16.30
C GLN A 423 -5.37 5.60 -14.87
N SER A 424 -5.62 6.59 -14.00
CA SER A 424 -6.00 6.37 -12.62
C SER A 424 -7.35 5.64 -12.48
N ASN A 425 -8.34 6.03 -13.27
CA ASN A 425 -9.66 5.40 -13.27
C ASN A 425 -9.58 3.94 -13.72
N LEU A 426 -8.87 3.68 -14.83
CA LEU A 426 -8.66 2.33 -15.34
C LEU A 426 -7.93 1.46 -14.31
N GLN A 427 -6.86 1.97 -13.71
CA GLN A 427 -6.12 1.26 -12.67
C GLN A 427 -7.00 0.89 -11.47
N ASN A 428 -7.80 1.84 -10.98
CA ASN A 428 -8.70 1.60 -9.86
C ASN A 428 -9.76 0.53 -10.20
N GLN A 429 -10.30 0.56 -11.43
CA GLN A 429 -11.29 -0.42 -11.88
C GLN A 429 -10.70 -1.83 -12.01
N VAL A 430 -9.51 -1.95 -12.60
CA VAL A 430 -8.84 -3.26 -12.79
C VAL A 430 -8.47 -3.87 -11.43
N ILE A 431 -7.90 -3.07 -10.52
CA ILE A 431 -7.57 -3.53 -9.17
C ILE A 431 -8.83 -3.94 -8.40
N ALA A 432 -9.91 -3.17 -8.50
CA ALA A 432 -11.17 -3.50 -7.83
C ALA A 432 -11.77 -4.82 -8.34
N ARG A 433 -11.73 -5.08 -9.67
CA ARG A 433 -12.18 -6.36 -10.26
C ARG A 433 -11.31 -7.52 -9.82
N ARG A 434 -9.98 -7.38 -9.89
CA ARG A 434 -9.05 -8.40 -9.40
C ARG A 434 -9.33 -8.76 -7.94
N ASN A 435 -9.49 -7.75 -7.08
CA ASN A 435 -9.76 -7.97 -5.66
C ASN A 435 -11.12 -8.62 -5.42
N TYR A 436 -12.12 -8.34 -6.26
CA TYR A 436 -13.42 -9.02 -6.21
C TYR A 436 -13.28 -10.52 -6.54
N GLU A 437 -12.52 -10.88 -7.57
CA GLU A 437 -12.22 -12.28 -7.89
C GLU A 437 -11.47 -12.98 -6.75
N TYR A 438 -10.49 -12.32 -6.14
CA TYR A 438 -9.78 -12.83 -4.98
C TYR A 438 -10.69 -13.06 -3.78
N GLN A 439 -11.63 -12.15 -3.53
CA GLN A 439 -12.63 -12.31 -2.48
C GLN A 439 -13.56 -13.49 -2.75
N ASN A 440 -14.00 -13.69 -3.99
CA ASN A 440 -14.83 -14.82 -4.39
C ASN A 440 -14.08 -16.15 -4.22
N PHE A 441 -12.83 -16.23 -4.68
CA PHE A 441 -11.97 -17.38 -4.50
C PHE A 441 -11.76 -17.72 -3.01
N ALA A 442 -11.38 -16.73 -2.20
CA ALA A 442 -11.18 -16.91 -0.78
C ALA A 442 -12.46 -17.29 -0.03
N ALA A 443 -13.62 -16.70 -0.41
CA ALA A 443 -14.91 -17.03 0.17
C ALA A 443 -15.32 -18.47 -0.18
N LYS A 444 -15.08 -18.93 -1.42
CA LYS A 444 -15.34 -20.29 -1.85
C LYS A 444 -14.55 -21.28 -1.01
N LEU A 445 -13.24 -21.09 -0.86
CA LEU A 445 -12.40 -21.94 -0.03
C LEU A 445 -12.82 -21.92 1.44
N ALA A 446 -13.06 -20.76 2.02
CA ALA A 446 -13.46 -20.64 3.41
C ALA A 446 -14.91 -21.16 3.70
N ASN A 447 -15.74 -21.39 2.68
CA ASN A 447 -17.01 -22.10 2.82
C ASN A 447 -16.84 -23.62 2.79
N MET A 448 -15.86 -24.11 2.04
CA MET A 448 -15.64 -25.55 1.82
C MET A 448 -14.74 -26.19 2.89
N TYR A 449 -13.77 -25.46 3.40
CA TYR A 449 -12.71 -26.00 4.26
C TYR A 449 -12.64 -25.26 5.60
N ASP A 450 -12.12 -25.94 6.63
CA ASP A 450 -11.98 -25.38 7.98
C ASP A 450 -10.58 -24.85 8.26
N VAL A 451 -9.57 -25.39 7.57
CA VAL A 451 -8.17 -25.01 7.75
C VAL A 451 -7.57 -24.58 6.40
N LEU A 452 -6.97 -23.39 6.39
CA LEU A 452 -6.17 -22.88 5.28
C LEU A 452 -4.69 -23.10 5.57
N VAL A 453 -3.99 -23.81 4.69
CA VAL A 453 -2.54 -24.01 4.77
C VAL A 453 -1.86 -23.15 3.71
N LEU A 454 -0.91 -22.32 4.15
CA LEU A 454 -0.15 -21.39 3.30
C LEU A 454 1.34 -21.54 3.54
N GLU A 455 2.12 -21.21 2.51
CA GLU A 455 3.55 -21.02 2.69
C GLU A 455 3.86 -19.74 3.45
N LYS A 456 4.87 -19.78 4.36
CA LYS A 456 5.44 -18.59 5.00
C LYS A 456 6.24 -17.78 3.99
N LEU A 457 5.56 -16.96 3.20
CA LEU A 457 6.11 -16.22 2.08
C LEU A 457 6.88 -14.99 2.55
N SER A 458 8.18 -14.92 2.23
CA SER A 458 8.98 -13.70 2.34
C SER A 458 9.24 -13.12 0.95
N ILE A 459 8.44 -12.11 0.55
CA ILE A 459 8.59 -11.45 -0.76
C ILE A 459 9.98 -10.83 -0.92
N THR A 460 10.57 -10.31 0.16
CA THR A 460 11.91 -9.73 0.14
C THR A 460 12.98 -10.73 -0.25
N ASP A 461 12.87 -11.97 0.20
CA ASP A 461 13.85 -13.01 -0.09
C ASP A 461 13.67 -13.57 -1.51
N ILE A 462 12.42 -13.70 -1.96
CA ILE A 462 12.12 -14.08 -3.35
C ILE A 462 12.72 -13.07 -4.34
N VAL A 463 12.55 -11.76 -4.08
CA VAL A 463 13.11 -10.69 -4.95
C VAL A 463 14.63 -10.72 -4.98
N LYS A 464 15.29 -10.98 -3.85
CA LYS A 464 16.75 -11.10 -3.78
C LYS A 464 17.25 -12.29 -4.57
N HIS A 465 16.61 -13.47 -4.43
CA HIS A 465 16.96 -14.68 -5.16
C HIS A 465 16.74 -14.54 -6.67
N GLN A 466 15.62 -13.96 -7.10
CA GLN A 466 15.33 -13.73 -8.53
C GLN A 466 16.34 -12.80 -9.19
N LYS A 467 16.73 -11.71 -8.52
CA LYS A 467 17.76 -10.79 -9.05
C LYS A 467 19.14 -11.41 -9.17
N ALA A 468 19.44 -12.42 -8.36
CA ALA A 468 20.72 -13.12 -8.39
C ALA A 468 20.80 -14.20 -9.50
N MET A 469 19.66 -14.79 -9.89
CA MET A 469 19.61 -15.96 -10.77
C MET A 469 19.22 -15.67 -12.22
N ILE A 470 18.58 -14.53 -12.53
CA ILE A 470 17.91 -14.32 -13.83
C ILE A 470 18.46 -13.07 -14.53
N GLY A 471 18.70 -13.19 -15.86
CA GLY A 471 19.10 -12.06 -16.71
C GLY A 471 18.05 -10.93 -16.74
N SER A 472 18.49 -9.70 -17.01
CA SER A 472 17.71 -8.46 -16.83
C SER A 472 16.33 -8.42 -17.52
N GLN A 473 16.13 -9.08 -18.67
CA GLN A 473 14.86 -9.07 -19.40
C GLN A 473 13.80 -10.02 -18.81
N GLN A 474 14.19 -11.21 -18.38
CA GLN A 474 13.26 -12.16 -17.72
C GLN A 474 12.86 -11.68 -16.32
N SER A 475 13.77 -11.05 -15.61
CA SER A 475 13.49 -10.38 -14.33
C SER A 475 12.37 -9.34 -14.44
N THR A 476 12.33 -8.58 -15.56
CA THR A 476 11.33 -7.52 -15.77
C THR A 476 9.92 -8.08 -15.98
N ALA A 477 9.77 -9.19 -16.72
CA ALA A 477 8.49 -9.83 -16.95
C ALA A 477 7.92 -10.46 -15.66
N LEU A 478 8.76 -11.13 -14.88
CA LEU A 478 8.37 -11.71 -13.58
C LEU A 478 8.00 -10.64 -12.55
N ASP A 479 8.72 -9.51 -12.51
CA ASP A 479 8.42 -8.37 -11.65
C ASP A 479 7.07 -7.73 -12.04
N ARG A 480 6.77 -7.65 -13.34
CA ARG A 480 5.48 -7.20 -13.86
C ARG A 480 4.34 -8.13 -13.41
N ASN A 481 4.48 -9.43 -13.64
CA ASN A 481 3.47 -10.42 -13.28
C ASN A 481 3.19 -10.41 -11.78
N ARG A 482 4.22 -10.34 -10.94
CA ARG A 482 4.10 -10.22 -9.50
C ARG A 482 3.37 -8.95 -9.09
N THR A 483 3.64 -7.81 -9.75
CA THR A 483 2.94 -6.55 -9.48
C THR A 483 1.46 -6.64 -9.84
N ILE A 484 1.12 -7.30 -10.96
CA ILE A 484 -0.26 -7.52 -11.40
C ILE A 484 -1.01 -8.40 -10.40
N VAL A 485 -0.41 -9.53 -9.97
CA VAL A 485 -1.03 -10.47 -9.01
C VAL A 485 -1.12 -9.87 -7.62
N ALA A 486 -0.11 -9.12 -7.18
CA ALA A 486 -0.01 -8.64 -5.79
C ALA A 486 -0.23 -9.77 -4.75
N PRO A 487 0.63 -10.79 -4.67
CA PRO A 487 0.39 -12.02 -3.92
C PRO A 487 0.18 -11.79 -2.42
N TYR A 488 0.78 -10.75 -1.85
CA TYR A 488 0.55 -10.39 -0.44
C TYR A 488 -0.89 -9.91 -0.19
N GLU A 489 -1.50 -9.21 -1.15
CA GLU A 489 -2.91 -8.79 -1.06
C GLU A 489 -3.84 -10.01 -1.11
N LEU A 490 -3.57 -10.96 -2.03
CA LEU A 490 -4.32 -12.22 -2.13
C LEU A 490 -4.18 -13.04 -0.84
N LYS A 491 -2.96 -13.20 -0.30
CA LYS A 491 -2.70 -13.85 0.98
C LYS A 491 -3.52 -13.24 2.12
N THR A 492 -3.52 -11.92 2.21
CA THR A 492 -4.29 -11.20 3.23
C THR A 492 -5.80 -11.43 3.09
N ILE A 493 -6.31 -11.45 1.86
CA ILE A 493 -7.73 -11.72 1.58
C ILE A 493 -8.10 -13.15 1.99
N LEU A 494 -7.26 -14.14 1.67
CA LEU A 494 -7.44 -15.55 2.05
C LEU A 494 -7.48 -15.70 3.57
N ILE A 495 -6.48 -15.22 4.28
CA ILE A 495 -6.40 -15.28 5.74
C ILE A 495 -7.64 -14.63 6.37
N ASN A 496 -8.00 -13.43 5.93
CA ASN A 496 -9.17 -12.72 6.44
C ASN A 496 -10.49 -13.47 6.17
N ALA A 497 -10.60 -14.20 5.05
CA ALA A 497 -11.80 -14.96 4.74
C ALA A 497 -12.04 -16.10 5.74
N PHE A 498 -10.98 -16.78 6.19
CA PHE A 498 -11.05 -17.84 7.19
C PHE A 498 -11.25 -17.26 8.60
N ILE A 499 -10.44 -16.28 9.02
CA ILE A 499 -10.57 -15.63 10.34
C ILE A 499 -11.97 -15.04 10.53
N ASN A 500 -12.53 -14.36 9.53
CA ASN A 500 -13.88 -13.77 9.60
C ASN A 500 -15.03 -14.80 9.73
N ARG A 501 -14.72 -16.10 9.60
CA ARG A 501 -15.64 -17.21 9.83
C ARG A 501 -15.32 -18.02 11.08
N GLY A 502 -14.33 -17.58 11.86
CA GLY A 502 -13.82 -18.29 13.03
C GLY A 502 -13.02 -19.55 12.69
N LYS A 503 -12.60 -19.68 11.42
CA LYS A 503 -11.81 -20.81 10.92
C LYS A 503 -10.31 -20.56 11.06
N GLN A 504 -9.51 -21.60 10.89
CA GLN A 504 -8.06 -21.55 11.13
C GLN A 504 -7.26 -21.31 9.85
N PHE A 505 -6.09 -20.71 10.01
CA PHE A 505 -5.05 -20.71 8.98
C PHE A 505 -3.71 -21.10 9.62
N VAL A 506 -2.87 -21.76 8.86
CA VAL A 506 -1.54 -22.23 9.27
C VAL A 506 -0.53 -21.83 8.21
N GLU A 507 0.56 -21.20 8.64
CA GLU A 507 1.71 -20.93 7.79
C GLU A 507 2.79 -21.96 8.04
N VAL A 508 3.17 -22.72 6.99
CA VAL A 508 4.24 -23.70 7.07
C VAL A 508 5.51 -23.17 6.41
N ASN A 509 6.67 -23.50 6.97
CA ASN A 509 7.95 -23.18 6.35
C ASN A 509 8.26 -24.24 5.30
N ALA A 510 7.97 -23.92 4.06
CA ALA A 510 8.02 -24.85 2.93
C ALA A 510 9.19 -24.54 1.99
N SER A 511 10.41 -24.44 2.51
CA SER A 511 11.61 -24.35 1.66
C SER A 511 11.64 -25.54 0.70
N TYR A 512 11.70 -25.24 -0.61
CA TYR A 512 11.74 -26.24 -1.69
C TYR A 512 10.42 -27.01 -1.95
N SER A 513 9.27 -26.58 -1.44
CA SER A 513 7.96 -27.22 -1.70
C SER A 513 7.67 -27.43 -3.19
N THR A 514 8.11 -26.50 -4.04
CA THR A 514 7.97 -26.57 -5.50
C THR A 514 8.98 -27.48 -6.18
N LYS A 515 10.08 -27.87 -5.50
CA LYS A 515 11.19 -28.64 -6.05
C LYS A 515 11.22 -30.10 -5.61
N VAL A 516 10.65 -30.38 -4.45
CA VAL A 516 10.57 -31.75 -3.93
C VAL A 516 9.41 -32.45 -4.61
N CYS A 517 9.68 -33.59 -5.24
CA CYS A 517 8.64 -34.43 -5.82
C CYS A 517 7.71 -34.97 -4.72
N HIS A 518 6.41 -34.67 -4.82
CA HIS A 518 5.42 -35.10 -3.82
C HIS A 518 5.26 -36.61 -3.74
N HIS A 519 5.63 -37.36 -4.79
CA HIS A 519 5.48 -38.81 -4.86
C HIS A 519 6.65 -39.55 -4.23
N CYS A 520 7.91 -39.20 -4.56
CA CYS A 520 9.10 -39.94 -4.10
C CYS A 520 10.03 -39.14 -3.18
N GLY A 521 9.79 -37.84 -2.96
CA GLY A 521 10.63 -37.00 -2.12
C GLY A 521 11.94 -36.54 -2.76
N ALA A 522 12.21 -36.86 -4.02
CA ALA A 522 13.41 -36.42 -4.72
C ALA A 522 13.44 -34.92 -4.91
N LEU A 523 14.62 -34.33 -4.76
CA LEU A 523 14.82 -32.89 -5.03
C LEU A 523 15.16 -32.71 -6.52
N GLU A 524 14.31 -31.98 -7.23
CA GLU A 524 14.42 -31.71 -8.66
C GLU A 524 14.89 -30.31 -8.97
N GLU A 525 15.64 -30.13 -10.06
CA GLU A 525 15.91 -28.83 -10.63
C GLU A 525 14.74 -28.40 -11.54
N VAL A 526 13.92 -27.52 -11.04
CA VAL A 526 12.71 -27.07 -11.71
C VAL A 526 13.01 -25.87 -12.60
N HIS A 527 12.77 -25.99 -13.90
CA HIS A 527 12.87 -24.86 -14.84
C HIS A 527 11.68 -23.91 -14.66
N GLN A 528 11.99 -22.63 -14.41
CA GLN A 528 10.97 -21.61 -14.11
C GLN A 528 10.02 -21.32 -15.30
N SER A 529 10.40 -21.71 -16.52
CA SER A 529 9.59 -21.49 -17.73
C SER A 529 8.53 -22.58 -17.97
N SER A 530 8.62 -23.73 -17.30
CA SER A 530 7.65 -24.82 -17.44
C SER A 530 6.79 -24.97 -16.19
N ILE A 531 5.49 -25.16 -16.39
CA ILE A 531 4.56 -25.47 -15.30
C ILE A 531 4.54 -26.97 -15.01
N MET A 532 4.67 -27.79 -16.09
CA MET A 532 4.70 -29.25 -15.99
C MET A 532 6.13 -29.75 -15.87
N HIS A 533 6.38 -30.62 -14.92
CA HIS A 533 7.67 -31.24 -14.64
C HIS A 533 7.54 -32.75 -14.59
N THR A 534 8.63 -33.45 -14.92
CA THR A 534 8.75 -34.90 -14.81
C THR A 534 9.88 -35.20 -13.83
N CYS A 535 9.59 -35.98 -12.80
CA CYS A 535 10.59 -36.41 -11.83
C CYS A 535 11.65 -37.30 -12.49
N THR A 536 12.91 -37.01 -12.26
CA THR A 536 14.03 -37.79 -12.81
C THR A 536 14.14 -39.16 -12.17
N GLN A 537 13.63 -39.36 -10.94
CA GLN A 537 13.71 -40.62 -10.21
C GLN A 537 12.48 -41.51 -10.40
N CYS A 538 11.27 -41.00 -10.20
CA CYS A 538 10.05 -41.80 -10.25
C CYS A 538 9.22 -41.60 -11.53
N HIS A 539 9.64 -40.73 -12.43
CA HIS A 539 9.00 -40.40 -13.71
C HIS A 539 7.55 -39.84 -13.59
N THR A 540 7.11 -39.50 -12.38
CA THR A 540 5.81 -38.86 -12.18
C THR A 540 5.83 -37.48 -12.81
N VAL A 541 4.77 -37.16 -13.56
CA VAL A 541 4.56 -35.85 -14.17
C VAL A 541 3.62 -35.04 -13.29
N TRP A 542 4.00 -33.80 -12.94
CA TRP A 542 3.18 -32.93 -12.09
C TRP A 542 3.16 -31.47 -12.55
N ASP A 543 2.05 -30.79 -12.22
CA ASP A 543 1.99 -29.32 -12.21
C ASP A 543 2.74 -28.81 -10.98
N GLN A 544 3.62 -27.82 -11.14
CA GLN A 544 4.50 -27.33 -10.08
C GLN A 544 3.71 -26.76 -8.89
N ASP A 545 2.60 -26.05 -9.13
CA ASP A 545 1.80 -25.43 -8.09
C ASP A 545 0.95 -26.50 -7.36
N TYR A 546 0.49 -27.54 -8.08
CA TYR A 546 -0.14 -28.74 -7.48
C TYR A 546 0.84 -29.46 -6.55
N ASN A 547 2.05 -29.75 -7.05
CA ASN A 547 3.11 -30.40 -6.25
C ASN A 547 3.42 -29.58 -4.97
N ALA A 548 3.50 -28.27 -5.08
CA ALA A 548 3.69 -27.39 -3.93
C ALA A 548 2.57 -27.55 -2.90
N CYS A 549 1.31 -27.55 -3.34
CA CYS A 549 0.16 -27.71 -2.45
C CYS A 549 0.16 -29.07 -1.72
N ILE A 550 0.46 -30.18 -2.41
CA ILE A 550 0.54 -31.51 -1.78
C ILE A 550 1.67 -31.53 -0.73
N ASN A 551 2.83 -30.96 -1.04
CA ASN A 551 3.92 -30.84 -0.09
C ASN A 551 3.55 -29.97 1.13
N LEU A 552 2.79 -28.89 0.94
CA LEU A 552 2.27 -28.07 2.05
C LEU A 552 1.32 -28.86 2.95
N LEU A 553 0.42 -29.68 2.37
CA LEU A 553 -0.49 -30.56 3.13
C LEU A 553 0.29 -31.62 3.90
N ALA A 554 1.32 -32.22 3.30
CA ALA A 554 2.17 -33.21 3.95
C ALA A 554 2.89 -32.60 5.17
N LEU A 555 3.45 -31.39 5.03
CA LEU A 555 4.09 -30.65 6.13
C LEU A 555 3.10 -30.27 7.23
N TYR A 556 1.89 -29.85 6.88
CA TYR A 556 0.83 -29.56 7.85
C TYR A 556 0.46 -30.81 8.65
N ASN A 557 0.23 -31.94 7.99
CA ASN A 557 -0.13 -33.20 8.63
C ASN A 557 0.99 -33.74 9.53
N HIS A 558 2.25 -33.58 9.10
CA HIS A 558 3.42 -33.98 9.92
C HIS A 558 3.49 -33.12 11.20
N ASN A 559 3.36 -31.80 11.10
CA ASN A 559 3.43 -30.90 12.24
C ASN A 559 2.29 -31.16 13.25
N ASN A 560 1.08 -31.47 12.77
CA ASN A 560 -0.05 -31.81 13.63
C ASN A 560 0.18 -33.12 14.41
N LYS A 561 0.83 -34.13 13.79
CA LYS A 561 1.15 -35.43 14.48
C LYS A 561 2.24 -35.26 15.55
N VAL A 562 3.15 -34.30 15.39
CA VAL A 562 4.28 -34.06 16.30
C VAL A 562 3.90 -33.08 17.43
N GLY A 563 2.66 -32.56 17.45
CA GLY A 563 2.18 -31.68 18.52
C GLY A 563 2.85 -30.30 18.57
N VAL A 564 3.49 -29.86 17.48
CA VAL A 564 4.03 -28.50 17.36
C VAL A 564 2.87 -27.54 17.14
N SER A 565 2.49 -26.78 18.17
CA SER A 565 1.47 -25.73 18.05
C SER A 565 1.95 -24.71 17.02
N CYS A 566 1.32 -24.72 15.85
CA CYS A 566 1.47 -23.68 14.84
C CYS A 566 0.72 -22.44 15.34
N VAL A 567 1.44 -21.38 15.72
CA VAL A 567 0.92 -20.06 16.08
C VAL A 567 0.90 -19.17 14.85
#